data_6222b6e4ed80719abc799bc43acf0a94
#
_entry.id   6222b6e4ed80719abc799bc43acf0a94
#
_cell.length_a   1.000
_cell.length_b   1.000
_cell.length_c   1.000
_cell.angle_alpha   90.00
_cell.angle_beta   90.00
_cell.angle_gamma   90.00
#
_symmetry.space_group_name_H-M   'P 1'
#
loop_
_entity.id
_entity.type
_entity.pdbx_description
1 polymer ?
#
loop_
_entity_poly.entity_id
_entity_poly.type
_entity_poly.pdbx_seq_one_letter_code
_entity_poly.pdbx_strand_id
1 'polypeptide(L)'
;MSKVGGALPSWYWPAGIPRRVPVAQQPLGRLFRQRFATMKDRIAVADKNVRITYGELLEQGLSLAGGIQAAGLTGTIAISDPDPLQSLRLCLAGLFAGRRVLLANPADSAEQLAARLAEGKASALITSDGAGPAQAAGVTMVARSDLQGTFSEAGTAIRATEPAVLIPSGHGLVAHSHFSVSAMAASMAAFIPRLREIPFVCTEPAIGSWEMLTGILLAISQGKPVVFGSLDQFDSGELADFVNDGYMIIQRSQADAMLAAGRVPRVISQSAYVFVSTGSFAARWRRRMEALCGRPIFPLWGLPEVGPLVAAHPTWIPPHGHGFPLVNVSLIPIDPDSGKISIVPWEMLDQAEVGVEALSAMVGYVEPARNVGVKTGTAVRTRQVATMDHVGVVVLQGSPFDGNGAAGAN
;
A
#
# COMPACT_ATOMS: atom_id res chain seq x y z
N MET A 1 20.54 -16.40 -21.94
CA MET A 1 19.86 -15.49 -21.00
C MET A 1 20.83 -14.37 -20.66
N SER A 2 20.66 -13.22 -21.30
CA SER A 2 21.51 -12.05 -21.12
C SER A 2 21.22 -11.44 -19.74
N LYS A 3 22.22 -11.33 -18.90
CA LYS A 3 22.17 -10.56 -17.65
C LYS A 3 22.09 -9.08 -18.03
N VAL A 4 20.89 -8.59 -18.28
CA VAL A 4 20.62 -7.18 -18.49
C VAL A 4 20.20 -6.58 -17.16
N GLY A 5 20.84 -5.51 -16.79
CA GLY A 5 20.48 -4.68 -15.66
C GLY A 5 21.45 -4.80 -14.49
N GLY A 6 22.08 -3.70 -14.16
CA GLY A 6 22.96 -3.57 -13.02
C GLY A 6 22.26 -3.85 -11.71
N ALA A 7 22.32 -5.11 -11.26
CA ALA A 7 21.98 -5.40 -9.88
C ALA A 7 22.95 -4.60 -9.00
N LEU A 8 22.41 -3.98 -7.94
CA LEU A 8 23.23 -3.35 -6.89
C LEU A 8 24.39 -4.27 -6.52
N PRO A 9 25.61 -3.74 -6.37
CA PRO A 9 26.73 -4.53 -5.89
C PRO A 9 26.37 -5.25 -4.59
N SER A 10 26.78 -6.51 -4.46
CA SER A 10 26.39 -7.36 -3.32
C SER A 10 26.81 -6.80 -1.95
N TRP A 11 27.79 -5.95 -1.92
CA TRP A 11 28.37 -5.33 -0.72
C TRP A 11 27.58 -4.13 -0.17
N TYR A 12 26.56 -3.64 -0.89
CA TYR A 12 25.66 -2.54 -0.44
C TYR A 12 24.31 -2.99 0.08
N TRP A 13 24.16 -4.23 0.33
CA TRP A 13 22.90 -4.73 0.87
C TRP A 13 22.99 -4.86 2.39
N PRO A 14 21.95 -4.50 3.17
CA PRO A 14 21.98 -4.66 4.61
C PRO A 14 22.29 -6.11 4.98
N ALA A 15 23.28 -6.30 5.87
CA ALA A 15 23.74 -7.63 6.24
C ALA A 15 22.59 -8.46 6.83
N GLY A 16 22.51 -9.73 6.43
CA GLY A 16 21.49 -10.65 6.92
C GLY A 16 20.10 -10.51 6.26
N ILE A 17 19.89 -9.54 5.38
CA ILE A 17 18.62 -9.38 4.65
C ILE A 17 18.72 -10.15 3.33
N PRO A 18 17.80 -11.10 3.05
CA PRO A 18 17.79 -11.78 1.76
C PRO A 18 17.33 -10.84 0.65
N ARG A 19 17.90 -10.94 -0.54
CA ARG A 19 17.43 -10.15 -1.69
C ARG A 19 16.10 -10.61 -2.23
N ARG A 20 15.76 -11.87 -2.01
CA ARG A 20 14.51 -12.49 -2.44
C ARG A 20 13.95 -13.39 -1.35
N VAL A 21 12.65 -13.34 -1.19
CA VAL A 21 11.88 -14.25 -0.32
C VAL A 21 10.71 -14.84 -1.11
N PRO A 22 10.29 -16.06 -0.78
CA PRO A 22 9.10 -16.65 -1.36
C PRO A 22 7.85 -15.84 -0.93
N VAL A 23 6.87 -15.78 -1.81
CA VAL A 23 5.55 -15.16 -1.57
C VAL A 23 4.50 -16.26 -1.72
N ALA A 24 3.49 -16.22 -0.86
CA ALA A 24 2.40 -17.19 -0.89
C ALA A 24 1.64 -17.12 -2.24
N GLN A 25 1.53 -18.28 -2.91
CA GLN A 25 0.84 -18.40 -4.21
C GLN A 25 -0.59 -18.91 -4.03
N GLN A 26 -1.34 -18.24 -3.17
CA GLN A 26 -2.76 -18.58 -2.95
C GLN A 26 -3.60 -17.31 -2.85
N PRO A 27 -4.91 -17.40 -3.13
CA PRO A 27 -5.81 -16.26 -2.99
C PRO A 27 -5.83 -15.69 -1.57
N LEU A 28 -5.84 -14.37 -1.44
CA LEU A 28 -5.81 -13.67 -0.14
C LEU A 28 -6.96 -14.12 0.77
N GLY A 29 -8.16 -14.30 0.22
CA GLY A 29 -9.31 -14.75 1.01
C GLY A 29 -9.06 -16.09 1.69
N ARG A 30 -8.48 -17.06 0.96
CA ARG A 30 -8.11 -18.38 1.54
C ARG A 30 -6.97 -18.25 2.55
N LEU A 31 -5.94 -17.47 2.20
CA LEU A 31 -4.78 -17.23 3.06
C LEU A 31 -5.21 -16.65 4.41
N PHE A 32 -6.04 -15.61 4.39
CA PHE A 32 -6.47 -14.95 5.62
C PHE A 32 -7.42 -15.80 6.45
N ARG A 33 -8.39 -16.51 5.84
CA ARG A 33 -9.25 -17.44 6.60
C ARG A 33 -8.44 -18.47 7.35
N GLN A 34 -7.47 -19.09 6.70
CA GLN A 34 -6.58 -20.07 7.34
C GLN A 34 -5.77 -19.47 8.49
N ARG A 35 -5.15 -18.28 8.25
CA ARG A 35 -4.34 -17.61 9.28
C ARG A 35 -5.17 -17.12 10.45
N PHE A 36 -6.30 -16.50 10.21
CA PHE A 36 -7.16 -15.98 11.28
C PHE A 36 -7.67 -17.10 12.19
N ALA A 37 -8.02 -18.24 11.63
CA ALA A 37 -8.40 -19.42 12.42
C ALA A 37 -7.27 -19.91 13.35
N THR A 38 -6.00 -19.79 12.95
CA THR A 38 -4.86 -20.18 13.79
C THR A 38 -4.49 -19.14 14.85
N MET A 39 -4.94 -17.91 14.68
CA MET A 39 -4.60 -16.76 15.56
C MET A 39 -5.84 -16.20 16.26
N LYS A 40 -6.92 -16.97 16.36
CA LYS A 40 -8.27 -16.51 16.71
C LYS A 40 -8.35 -15.65 17.98
N ASP A 41 -7.52 -15.96 18.99
CA ASP A 41 -7.56 -15.28 20.28
C ASP A 41 -6.69 -14.01 20.36
N ARG A 42 -5.94 -13.70 19.30
CA ARG A 42 -5.12 -12.50 19.26
C ARG A 42 -5.95 -11.31 18.79
N ILE A 43 -5.63 -10.11 19.29
CA ILE A 43 -6.22 -8.86 18.80
C ILE A 43 -5.76 -8.63 17.36
N ALA A 44 -6.73 -8.46 16.46
CA ALA A 44 -6.52 -8.16 15.06
C ALA A 44 -6.63 -6.66 14.78
N VAL A 45 -7.62 -6.02 15.41
CA VAL A 45 -7.91 -4.59 15.22
C VAL A 45 -8.23 -3.95 16.56
N ALA A 46 -7.76 -2.72 16.72
CA ALA A 46 -8.11 -1.87 17.83
C ALA A 46 -8.40 -0.44 17.35
N ASP A 47 -9.37 0.20 17.98
CA ASP A 47 -9.58 1.64 17.95
C ASP A 47 -9.93 2.13 19.37
N LYS A 48 -10.32 3.41 19.52
CA LYS A 48 -10.67 3.96 20.83
C LYS A 48 -11.85 3.25 21.53
N ASN A 49 -12.74 2.64 20.78
CA ASN A 49 -14.00 2.04 21.27
C ASN A 49 -14.00 0.53 21.25
N VAL A 50 -13.21 -0.08 20.37
CA VAL A 50 -13.34 -1.50 20.02
C VAL A 50 -11.99 -2.19 19.99
N ARG A 51 -11.96 -3.42 20.49
CA ARG A 51 -10.87 -4.39 20.30
C ARG A 51 -11.47 -5.66 19.75
N ILE A 52 -10.99 -6.11 18.60
CA ILE A 52 -11.53 -7.24 17.84
C ILE A 52 -10.42 -8.27 17.67
N THR A 53 -10.70 -9.50 18.04
CA THR A 53 -9.78 -10.62 17.81
C THR A 53 -9.81 -11.09 16.36
N TYR A 54 -8.81 -11.87 15.96
CA TYR A 54 -8.78 -12.49 14.63
C TYR A 54 -9.96 -13.45 14.41
N GLY A 55 -10.41 -14.12 15.48
CA GLY A 55 -11.61 -14.99 15.43
C GLY A 55 -12.87 -14.19 15.12
N GLU A 56 -13.11 -13.11 15.84
CA GLU A 56 -14.25 -12.20 15.62
C GLU A 56 -14.18 -11.53 14.25
N LEU A 57 -12.99 -11.09 13.82
CA LEU A 57 -12.80 -10.51 12.49
C LEU A 57 -13.10 -11.51 11.37
N LEU A 58 -12.72 -12.78 11.57
CA LEU A 58 -13.03 -13.88 10.64
C LEU A 58 -14.53 -14.11 10.58
N GLU A 59 -15.20 -14.26 11.72
CA GLU A 59 -16.63 -14.52 11.81
C GLU A 59 -17.45 -13.41 11.14
N GLN A 60 -17.14 -12.14 11.47
CA GLN A 60 -17.80 -10.98 10.89
C GLN A 60 -17.53 -10.89 9.38
N GLY A 61 -16.29 -11.15 8.94
CA GLY A 61 -15.93 -11.17 7.53
C GLY A 61 -16.66 -12.27 6.75
N LEU A 62 -16.82 -13.45 7.35
CA LEU A 62 -17.57 -14.57 6.72
C LEU A 62 -19.07 -14.28 6.66
N SER A 63 -19.66 -13.69 7.70
CA SER A 63 -21.07 -13.26 7.68
C SER A 63 -21.35 -12.26 6.55
N LEU A 64 -20.51 -11.23 6.42
CA LEU A 64 -20.59 -10.25 5.34
C LEU A 64 -20.37 -10.90 3.96
N ALA A 65 -19.42 -11.84 3.86
CA ALA A 65 -19.17 -12.57 2.60
C ALA A 65 -20.37 -13.41 2.19
N GLY A 66 -21.03 -14.05 3.16
CA GLY A 66 -22.30 -14.76 2.95
C GLY A 66 -23.39 -13.83 2.45
N GLY A 67 -23.48 -12.61 3.01
CA GLY A 67 -24.40 -11.57 2.53
C GLY A 67 -24.11 -11.13 1.09
N ILE A 68 -22.83 -10.93 0.75
CA ILE A 68 -22.40 -10.62 -0.64
C ILE A 68 -22.82 -11.74 -1.60
N GLN A 69 -22.68 -13.00 -1.19
CA GLN A 69 -23.09 -14.16 -1.99
C GLN A 69 -24.60 -14.25 -2.12
N ALA A 70 -25.34 -14.08 -1.02
CA ALA A 70 -26.80 -14.13 -0.99
C ALA A 70 -27.44 -13.02 -1.84
N ALA A 71 -26.85 -11.82 -1.83
CA ALA A 71 -27.27 -10.70 -2.68
C ALA A 71 -26.90 -10.88 -4.16
N GLY A 72 -26.24 -11.98 -4.54
CA GLY A 72 -25.86 -12.25 -5.92
C GLY A 72 -24.79 -11.30 -6.48
N LEU A 73 -24.06 -10.57 -5.63
CA LEU A 73 -23.05 -9.61 -6.07
C LEU A 73 -21.86 -10.36 -6.70
N THR A 74 -21.53 -10.01 -7.93
CA THR A 74 -20.48 -10.67 -8.72
C THR A 74 -19.50 -9.64 -9.29
N GLY A 75 -18.35 -10.10 -9.78
CA GLY A 75 -17.36 -9.23 -10.43
C GLY A 75 -16.64 -8.30 -9.46
N THR A 76 -16.65 -7.00 -9.77
CA THR A 76 -16.05 -5.97 -8.91
C THR A 76 -17.09 -5.41 -7.95
N ILE A 77 -16.80 -5.40 -6.67
CA ILE A 77 -17.57 -4.67 -5.66
C ILE A 77 -16.75 -3.47 -5.19
N ALA A 78 -17.36 -2.30 -5.17
CA ALA A 78 -16.74 -1.09 -4.64
C ALA A 78 -17.12 -0.90 -3.17
N ILE A 79 -16.20 -0.38 -2.39
CA ILE A 79 -16.37 -0.07 -0.97
C ILE A 79 -16.06 1.39 -0.77
N SER A 80 -16.97 2.13 -0.17
CA SER A 80 -16.79 3.52 0.26
C SER A 80 -17.44 3.70 1.62
N ASP A 81 -16.70 3.43 2.68
CA ASP A 81 -17.14 3.60 4.06
C ASP A 81 -16.15 4.52 4.80
N PRO A 82 -16.62 5.58 5.48
CA PRO A 82 -15.75 6.51 6.20
C PRO A 82 -15.09 5.90 7.44
N ASP A 83 -15.61 4.77 7.94
CA ASP A 83 -15.01 4.01 9.02
C ASP A 83 -13.97 3.03 8.46
N PRO A 84 -12.66 3.21 8.73
CA PRO A 84 -11.61 2.36 8.17
C PRO A 84 -11.71 0.91 8.67
N LEU A 85 -12.27 0.66 9.86
CA LEU A 85 -12.53 -0.69 10.36
C LEU A 85 -13.60 -1.39 9.53
N GLN A 86 -14.68 -0.67 9.18
CA GLN A 86 -15.73 -1.24 8.34
C GLN A 86 -15.23 -1.45 6.91
N SER A 87 -14.45 -0.52 6.38
CA SER A 87 -13.79 -0.68 5.09
C SER A 87 -12.89 -1.94 5.06
N LEU A 88 -12.14 -2.21 6.14
CA LEU A 88 -11.34 -3.42 6.26
C LEU A 88 -12.22 -4.69 6.31
N ARG A 89 -13.29 -4.69 7.10
CA ARG A 89 -14.23 -5.83 7.18
C ARG A 89 -14.85 -6.16 5.82
N LEU A 90 -15.30 -5.13 5.11
CA LEU A 90 -15.89 -5.27 3.78
C LEU A 90 -14.86 -5.72 2.74
N CYS A 91 -13.64 -5.21 2.82
CA CYS A 91 -12.53 -5.66 1.96
C CYS A 91 -12.26 -7.16 2.16
N LEU A 92 -12.12 -7.60 3.42
CA LEU A 92 -11.94 -9.01 3.74
C LEU A 92 -13.14 -9.86 3.27
N ALA A 93 -14.37 -9.38 3.48
CA ALA A 93 -15.58 -10.07 3.04
C ALA A 93 -15.62 -10.26 1.50
N GLY A 94 -15.29 -9.22 0.75
CA GLY A 94 -15.16 -9.30 -0.70
C GLY A 94 -14.12 -10.32 -1.14
N LEU A 95 -12.94 -10.31 -0.51
CA LEU A 95 -11.88 -11.28 -0.78
C LEU A 95 -12.28 -12.71 -0.37
N PHE A 96 -13.03 -12.90 0.74
CA PHE A 96 -13.55 -14.20 1.16
C PHE A 96 -14.59 -14.72 0.16
N ALA A 97 -15.48 -13.85 -0.32
CA ALA A 97 -16.48 -14.19 -1.34
C ALA A 97 -15.88 -14.40 -2.75
N GLY A 98 -14.56 -14.25 -2.92
CA GLY A 98 -13.90 -14.38 -4.21
C GLY A 98 -14.21 -13.23 -5.16
N ARG A 99 -14.43 -12.03 -4.65
CA ARG A 99 -14.73 -10.84 -5.46
C ARG A 99 -13.50 -9.96 -5.60
N ARG A 100 -13.45 -9.22 -6.70
CA ARG A 100 -12.50 -8.13 -6.87
C ARG A 100 -13.01 -6.91 -6.11
N VAL A 101 -12.16 -6.29 -5.31
CA VAL A 101 -12.53 -5.17 -4.43
C VAL A 101 -11.96 -3.88 -4.97
N LEU A 102 -12.81 -2.88 -5.23
CA LEU A 102 -12.42 -1.50 -5.47
C LEU A 102 -12.50 -0.72 -4.15
N LEU A 103 -11.35 -0.28 -3.65
CA LEU A 103 -11.26 0.56 -2.46
C LEU A 103 -11.37 2.04 -2.88
N ALA A 104 -12.58 2.59 -2.82
CA ALA A 104 -12.82 3.99 -3.10
C ALA A 104 -12.49 4.86 -1.88
N ASN A 105 -12.02 6.09 -2.12
CA ASN A 105 -11.80 7.03 -1.02
C ASN A 105 -13.16 7.64 -0.62
N PRO A 106 -13.56 7.56 0.67
CA PRO A 106 -14.79 8.20 1.13
C PRO A 106 -14.83 9.74 0.93
N ALA A 107 -13.67 10.36 0.77
CA ALA A 107 -13.55 11.79 0.48
C ALA A 107 -13.65 12.13 -1.01
N ASP A 108 -13.81 11.14 -1.91
CA ASP A 108 -14.00 11.40 -3.33
C ASP A 108 -15.28 12.20 -3.57
N SER A 109 -15.23 13.15 -4.52
CA SER A 109 -16.46 13.77 -5.00
C SER A 109 -17.38 12.73 -5.67
N ALA A 110 -18.67 13.04 -5.78
CA ALA A 110 -19.64 12.17 -6.47
C ALA A 110 -19.18 11.84 -7.90
N GLU A 111 -18.62 12.81 -8.60
CA GLU A 111 -18.11 12.65 -9.96
C GLU A 111 -16.86 11.73 -10.00
N GLN A 112 -15.92 11.90 -9.07
CA GLN A 112 -14.74 11.04 -8.96
C GLN A 112 -15.14 9.60 -8.64
N LEU A 113 -16.05 9.41 -7.70
CA LEU A 113 -16.54 8.09 -7.35
C LEU A 113 -17.26 7.44 -8.53
N ALA A 114 -18.15 8.15 -9.21
CA ALA A 114 -18.84 7.65 -10.40
C ALA A 114 -17.86 7.23 -11.51
N ALA A 115 -16.84 8.04 -11.78
CA ALA A 115 -15.80 7.72 -12.76
C ALA A 115 -15.04 6.43 -12.38
N ARG A 116 -14.68 6.26 -11.11
CA ARG A 116 -14.00 5.06 -10.60
C ARG A 116 -14.87 3.81 -10.67
N LEU A 117 -16.16 3.94 -10.34
CA LEU A 117 -17.13 2.84 -10.46
C LEU A 117 -17.26 2.36 -11.91
N ALA A 118 -17.36 3.31 -12.84
CA ALA A 118 -17.45 3.01 -14.26
C ALA A 118 -16.17 2.37 -14.78
N GLU A 119 -14.99 2.93 -14.49
CA GLU A 119 -13.69 2.38 -14.88
C GLU A 119 -13.48 0.99 -14.29
N GLY A 120 -13.78 0.80 -12.99
CA GLY A 120 -13.66 -0.47 -12.29
C GLY A 120 -14.69 -1.51 -12.71
N LYS A 121 -15.68 -1.14 -13.51
CA LYS A 121 -16.85 -1.98 -13.88
C LYS A 121 -17.49 -2.58 -12.63
N ALA A 122 -17.69 -1.72 -11.62
CA ALA A 122 -18.27 -2.14 -10.37
C ALA A 122 -19.74 -2.55 -10.57
N SER A 123 -20.11 -3.73 -10.10
CA SER A 123 -21.49 -4.21 -10.10
C SER A 123 -22.28 -3.68 -8.91
N ALA A 124 -21.58 -3.38 -7.82
CA ALA A 124 -22.19 -2.85 -6.61
C ALA A 124 -21.25 -1.84 -5.91
N LEU A 125 -21.87 -0.89 -5.20
CA LEU A 125 -21.21 -0.01 -4.24
C LEU A 125 -21.78 -0.29 -2.85
N ILE A 126 -20.91 -0.65 -1.92
CA ILE A 126 -21.26 -0.91 -0.52
C ILE A 126 -20.86 0.31 0.30
N THR A 127 -21.82 0.88 1.02
CA THR A 127 -21.64 2.02 1.92
C THR A 127 -22.22 1.71 3.30
N SER A 128 -22.04 2.60 4.27
CA SER A 128 -22.57 2.44 5.63
C SER A 128 -24.11 2.32 5.65
N ASP A 129 -24.80 3.12 4.85
CA ASP A 129 -26.26 3.33 4.86
C ASP A 129 -26.95 2.99 3.54
N GLY A 130 -26.20 2.48 2.54
CA GLY A 130 -26.73 2.24 1.20
C GLY A 130 -26.96 3.52 0.39
N ALA A 131 -26.67 4.69 0.98
CA ALA A 131 -26.73 5.96 0.27
C ALA A 131 -25.36 6.25 -0.39
N GLY A 132 -25.40 6.99 -1.44
CA GLY A 132 -24.19 7.41 -2.15
C GLY A 132 -24.60 8.29 -3.32
N PRO A 133 -23.70 8.77 -4.15
CA PRO A 133 -24.04 9.44 -5.40
C PRO A 133 -24.67 8.40 -6.34
N ALA A 134 -25.90 8.10 -6.08
CA ALA A 134 -26.70 6.92 -6.44
C ALA A 134 -26.99 6.79 -7.93
N GLN A 135 -26.33 7.48 -8.78
CA GLN A 135 -26.70 7.53 -10.20
C GLN A 135 -25.52 7.22 -11.14
N ALA A 136 -24.51 6.53 -10.64
CA ALA A 136 -23.63 5.79 -11.55
C ALA A 136 -24.50 4.69 -12.17
N ALA A 137 -25.04 4.95 -13.35
CA ALA A 137 -25.97 4.07 -14.06
C ALA A 137 -25.45 2.62 -14.06
N GLY A 138 -26.25 1.70 -13.52
CA GLY A 138 -25.93 0.27 -13.52
C GLY A 138 -25.19 -0.28 -12.30
N VAL A 139 -24.92 0.52 -11.26
CA VAL A 139 -24.29 0.06 -10.02
C VAL A 139 -25.36 -0.14 -8.94
N THR A 140 -25.42 -1.34 -8.36
CA THR A 140 -26.34 -1.65 -7.26
C THR A 140 -25.81 -1.01 -5.97
N MET A 141 -26.63 -0.17 -5.32
CA MET A 141 -26.34 0.38 -4.01
C MET A 141 -26.72 -0.61 -2.92
N VAL A 142 -25.82 -0.86 -1.98
CA VAL A 142 -26.03 -1.84 -0.90
C VAL A 142 -25.62 -1.22 0.44
N ALA A 143 -26.56 -1.23 1.38
CA ALA A 143 -26.19 -0.89 2.76
C ALA A 143 -25.39 -2.05 3.40
N ARG A 144 -24.36 -1.70 4.15
CA ARG A 144 -23.59 -2.70 4.89
C ARG A 144 -24.47 -3.55 5.82
N SER A 145 -25.48 -2.93 6.45
CA SER A 145 -26.44 -3.61 7.33
C SER A 145 -27.21 -4.74 6.65
N ASP A 146 -27.36 -4.67 5.33
CA ASP A 146 -28.14 -5.65 4.56
C ASP A 146 -27.29 -6.87 4.17
N LEU A 147 -26.00 -6.81 4.41
CA LEU A 147 -25.04 -7.87 4.07
C LEU A 147 -24.86 -8.82 5.25
N GLN A 148 -25.79 -9.73 5.45
CA GLN A 148 -25.69 -10.82 6.41
C GLN A 148 -26.08 -12.14 5.76
N GLY A 149 -25.30 -13.19 6.00
CA GLY A 149 -25.61 -14.48 5.41
C GLY A 149 -24.64 -15.57 5.80
N THR A 150 -24.98 -16.80 5.42
CA THR A 150 -24.12 -17.97 5.62
C THR A 150 -23.14 -18.05 4.46
N PHE A 151 -21.85 -18.01 4.79
CA PHE A 151 -20.78 -18.13 3.81
C PHE A 151 -20.72 -19.53 3.20
N SER A 152 -20.53 -19.59 1.89
CA SER A 152 -20.24 -20.81 1.15
C SER A 152 -18.91 -20.73 0.42
N GLU A 153 -18.14 -21.79 0.42
CA GLU A 153 -16.92 -21.88 -0.39
C GLU A 153 -17.19 -21.99 -1.90
N ALA A 154 -18.40 -22.31 -2.29
CA ALA A 154 -18.79 -22.36 -3.70
C ALA A 154 -18.56 -21.02 -4.40
N GLY A 155 -17.92 -21.04 -5.56
CA GLY A 155 -17.62 -19.83 -6.34
C GLY A 155 -16.45 -19.00 -5.82
N THR A 156 -15.69 -19.49 -4.82
CA THR A 156 -14.49 -18.81 -4.32
C THR A 156 -13.17 -19.37 -4.92
N ALA A 157 -13.27 -20.30 -5.84
CA ALA A 157 -12.12 -20.90 -6.53
C ALA A 157 -11.52 -19.91 -7.55
N ILE A 158 -10.55 -19.17 -7.12
CA ILE A 158 -9.81 -18.16 -7.91
C ILE A 158 -8.31 -18.44 -7.85
N ARG A 159 -7.56 -17.90 -8.80
CA ARG A 159 -6.10 -18.04 -8.84
C ARG A 159 -5.43 -16.87 -8.12
N ALA A 160 -4.24 -17.11 -7.56
CA ALA A 160 -3.45 -16.07 -6.94
C ALA A 160 -3.06 -14.93 -7.91
N THR A 161 -3.00 -15.23 -9.20
CA THR A 161 -2.64 -14.26 -10.26
C THR A 161 -3.83 -13.45 -10.76
N GLU A 162 -5.06 -13.76 -10.35
CA GLU A 162 -6.23 -12.99 -10.73
C GLU A 162 -6.30 -11.67 -9.95
N PRO A 163 -6.90 -10.61 -10.54
CA PRO A 163 -7.08 -9.34 -9.86
C PRO A 163 -7.90 -9.47 -8.58
N ALA A 164 -7.37 -8.96 -7.48
CA ALA A 164 -7.98 -8.99 -6.15
C ALA A 164 -8.46 -7.61 -5.71
N VAL A 165 -7.61 -6.59 -5.89
CA VAL A 165 -7.84 -5.23 -5.41
C VAL A 165 -7.59 -4.23 -6.52
N LEU A 166 -8.47 -3.25 -6.64
CA LEU A 166 -8.30 -2.08 -7.49
C LEU A 166 -7.96 -0.88 -6.62
N ILE A 167 -6.87 -0.20 -6.95
CA ILE A 167 -6.35 0.95 -6.22
C ILE A 167 -6.36 2.17 -7.15
N PRO A 168 -6.87 3.32 -6.72
CA PRO A 168 -6.76 4.56 -7.48
C PRO A 168 -5.29 5.00 -7.62
N SER A 169 -4.94 5.47 -8.81
CA SER A 169 -3.67 6.15 -9.08
C SER A 169 -3.92 7.46 -9.83
N GLY A 170 -2.89 8.27 -10.00
CA GLY A 170 -2.96 9.47 -10.84
C GLY A 170 -3.23 9.17 -12.33
N HIS A 171 -3.08 7.91 -12.73
CA HIS A 171 -3.23 7.46 -14.12
C HIS A 171 -4.45 6.55 -14.32
N GLY A 172 -5.29 6.33 -13.30
CA GLY A 172 -6.48 5.50 -13.34
C GLY A 172 -6.47 4.37 -12.32
N LEU A 173 -7.35 3.40 -12.46
CA LEU A 173 -7.42 2.27 -11.54
C LEU A 173 -6.35 1.22 -11.87
N VAL A 174 -5.54 0.92 -10.89
CA VAL A 174 -4.52 -0.13 -10.94
C VAL A 174 -5.09 -1.43 -10.41
N ALA A 175 -4.95 -2.51 -11.16
CA ALA A 175 -5.37 -3.83 -10.75
C ALA A 175 -4.19 -4.63 -10.16
N HIS A 176 -4.31 -5.00 -8.89
CA HIS A 176 -3.37 -5.89 -8.21
C HIS A 176 -3.96 -7.29 -8.06
N SER A 177 -3.14 -8.30 -8.32
CA SER A 177 -3.51 -9.69 -8.06
C SER A 177 -3.40 -10.02 -6.57
N HIS A 178 -3.99 -11.13 -6.15
CA HIS A 178 -3.79 -11.66 -4.80
C HIS A 178 -2.31 -11.88 -4.48
N PHE A 179 -1.55 -12.32 -5.48
CA PHE A 179 -0.11 -12.55 -5.35
C PHE A 179 0.67 -11.25 -5.18
N SER A 180 0.42 -10.24 -6.04
CA SER A 180 1.16 -8.98 -5.98
C SER A 180 0.88 -8.21 -4.69
N VAL A 181 -0.35 -8.26 -4.18
CA VAL A 181 -0.72 -7.69 -2.88
C VAL A 181 0.02 -8.40 -1.73
N SER A 182 0.08 -9.72 -1.75
CA SER A 182 0.87 -10.49 -0.77
C SER A 182 2.35 -10.14 -0.83
N ALA A 183 2.87 -9.86 -2.04
CA ALA A 183 4.26 -9.51 -2.25
C ALA A 183 4.63 -8.14 -1.67
N MET A 184 3.72 -7.15 -1.68
CA MET A 184 3.95 -5.84 -1.03
C MET A 184 4.30 -6.03 0.45
N ALA A 185 3.45 -6.75 1.17
CA ALA A 185 3.64 -7.02 2.59
C ALA A 185 4.90 -7.86 2.85
N ALA A 186 5.13 -8.91 2.06
CA ALA A 186 6.28 -9.79 2.20
C ALA A 186 7.62 -9.06 1.97
N SER A 187 7.68 -8.18 0.98
CA SER A 187 8.87 -7.39 0.67
C SER A 187 9.27 -6.46 1.81
N MET A 188 8.29 -5.74 2.37
CA MET A 188 8.51 -4.83 3.50
C MET A 188 8.89 -5.60 4.77
N ALA A 189 8.17 -6.70 5.07
CA ALA A 189 8.43 -7.56 6.23
C ALA A 189 9.80 -8.25 6.19
N ALA A 190 10.29 -8.57 4.99
CA ALA A 190 11.61 -9.18 4.83
C ALA A 190 12.73 -8.15 4.89
N PHE A 191 12.49 -6.94 4.39
CA PHE A 191 13.47 -5.85 4.42
C PHE A 191 13.67 -5.31 5.85
N ILE A 192 12.58 -5.19 6.63
CA ILE A 192 12.64 -4.76 8.04
C ILE A 192 11.96 -5.82 8.91
N PRO A 193 12.69 -6.86 9.34
CA PRO A 193 12.10 -8.01 10.06
C PRO A 193 11.32 -7.64 11.33
N ARG A 194 11.71 -6.57 12.02
CA ARG A 194 11.04 -6.09 13.23
C ARG A 194 9.56 -5.72 12.99
N LEU A 195 9.18 -5.31 11.77
CA LEU A 195 7.78 -5.00 11.45
C LEU A 195 6.84 -6.20 11.56
N ARG A 196 7.38 -7.43 11.58
CA ARG A 196 6.58 -8.66 11.81
C ARG A 196 6.14 -8.81 13.26
N GLU A 197 6.71 -8.05 14.17
CA GLU A 197 6.57 -8.25 15.62
C GLU A 197 5.73 -7.16 16.28
N ILE A 198 5.45 -6.08 15.57
CA ILE A 198 4.88 -4.84 16.12
C ILE A 198 3.58 -4.46 15.40
N PRO A 199 2.66 -3.73 16.06
CA PRO A 199 1.40 -3.29 15.46
C PRO A 199 1.61 -2.26 14.35
N PHE A 200 0.66 -2.21 13.41
CA PHE A 200 0.55 -1.13 12.45
C PHE A 200 -0.41 -0.06 12.96
N VAL A 201 0.05 1.17 13.03
CA VAL A 201 -0.75 2.33 13.44
C VAL A 201 -1.22 3.05 12.19
N CYS A 202 -2.52 3.01 11.95
CA CYS A 202 -3.18 3.60 10.79
C CYS A 202 -3.86 4.90 11.18
N THR A 203 -3.37 6.02 10.66
CA THR A 203 -3.90 7.36 10.92
C THR A 203 -4.77 7.89 9.77
N GLU A 204 -4.90 7.12 8.71
CA GLU A 204 -5.67 7.48 7.53
C GLU A 204 -7.08 6.91 7.60
N PRO A 205 -8.10 7.69 7.22
CA PRO A 205 -9.48 7.20 7.15
C PRO A 205 -9.71 6.26 5.96
N ALA A 206 -8.90 6.36 4.91
CA ALA A 206 -9.06 5.56 3.70
C ALA A 206 -7.98 4.48 3.62
N ILE A 207 -8.40 3.22 3.56
CA ILE A 207 -7.49 2.07 3.42
C ILE A 207 -7.09 1.76 1.96
N GLY A 208 -7.59 2.56 1.01
CA GLY A 208 -7.44 2.32 -0.43
C GLY A 208 -6.12 2.80 -1.04
N SER A 209 -5.19 3.32 -0.25
CA SER A 209 -3.84 3.64 -0.74
C SER A 209 -2.92 2.42 -0.65
N TRP A 210 -1.88 2.37 -1.49
CA TRP A 210 -0.89 1.30 -1.44
C TRP A 210 -0.16 1.27 -0.09
N GLU A 211 0.05 2.43 0.53
CA GLU A 211 0.68 2.58 1.85
C GLU A 211 -0.13 1.87 2.93
N MET A 212 -1.41 2.20 3.00
CA MET A 212 -2.31 1.62 3.99
C MET A 212 -2.51 0.13 3.74
N LEU A 213 -2.71 -0.25 2.48
CA LEU A 213 -2.84 -1.66 2.12
C LEU A 213 -1.59 -2.46 2.50
N THR A 214 -0.38 -1.94 2.26
CA THR A 214 0.87 -2.58 2.66
C THR A 214 0.97 -2.73 4.19
N GLY A 215 0.72 -1.67 4.95
CA GLY A 215 0.81 -1.69 6.40
C GLY A 215 -0.20 -2.63 7.04
N ILE A 216 -1.47 -2.55 6.63
CA ILE A 216 -2.55 -3.41 7.10
C ILE A 216 -2.26 -4.88 6.79
N LEU A 217 -1.91 -5.19 5.53
CA LEU A 217 -1.66 -6.57 5.11
C LEU A 217 -0.43 -7.17 5.79
N LEU A 218 0.61 -6.36 6.01
CA LEU A 218 1.77 -6.81 6.76
C LEU A 218 1.37 -7.18 8.18
N ALA A 219 0.69 -6.30 8.89
CA ALA A 219 0.25 -6.54 10.26
C ALA A 219 -0.63 -7.78 10.37
N ILE A 220 -1.74 -7.84 9.63
CA ILE A 220 -2.69 -8.96 9.72
C ILE A 220 -2.08 -10.28 9.25
N SER A 221 -1.18 -10.27 8.28
CA SER A 221 -0.48 -11.49 7.83
C SER A 221 0.48 -12.04 8.88
N GLN A 222 0.95 -11.23 9.81
CA GLN A 222 1.85 -11.60 10.89
C GLN A 222 1.14 -11.81 12.25
N GLY A 223 -0.19 -11.68 12.28
CA GLY A 223 -0.98 -11.80 13.51
C GLY A 223 -0.73 -10.65 14.49
N LYS A 224 -0.48 -9.45 13.96
CA LYS A 224 -0.30 -8.22 14.72
C LYS A 224 -1.50 -7.30 14.54
N PRO A 225 -1.85 -6.50 15.55
CA PRO A 225 -2.99 -5.61 15.44
C PRO A 225 -2.75 -4.48 14.43
N VAL A 226 -3.83 -4.11 13.76
CA VAL A 226 -3.98 -2.81 13.09
C VAL A 226 -4.70 -1.90 14.06
N VAL A 227 -4.12 -0.73 14.33
CA VAL A 227 -4.69 0.24 15.27
C VAL A 227 -5.17 1.45 14.50
N PHE A 228 -6.48 1.65 14.43
CA PHE A 228 -7.09 2.77 13.74
C PHE A 228 -7.34 3.94 14.70
N GLY A 229 -7.04 5.15 14.24
CA GLY A 229 -7.35 6.36 14.99
C GLY A 229 -6.87 7.62 14.27
N SER A 230 -7.47 8.76 14.60
CA SER A 230 -6.91 10.05 14.21
C SER A 230 -5.69 10.40 15.07
N LEU A 231 -4.85 11.31 14.58
CA LEU A 231 -3.69 11.77 15.34
C LEU A 231 -4.07 12.32 16.72
N ASP A 232 -5.21 13.01 16.83
CA ASP A 232 -5.70 13.56 18.12
C ASP A 232 -6.16 12.46 19.09
N GLN A 233 -6.75 11.37 18.59
CA GLN A 233 -7.14 10.23 19.41
C GLN A 233 -5.92 9.51 20.01
N PHE A 234 -4.84 9.42 19.25
CA PHE A 234 -3.60 8.88 19.77
C PHE A 234 -2.95 9.78 20.81
N ASP A 235 -3.10 11.09 20.71
CA ASP A 235 -2.58 12.04 21.70
C ASP A 235 -3.29 11.95 23.06
N SER A 236 -4.55 11.48 23.10
CA SER A 236 -5.29 11.25 24.35
C SER A 236 -4.73 10.13 25.22
N GLY A 237 -3.90 9.26 24.65
CA GLY A 237 -3.27 8.12 25.33
C GLY A 237 -4.15 6.88 25.44
N GLU A 238 -5.39 6.89 24.97
CA GLU A 238 -6.34 5.76 25.03
C GLU A 238 -5.83 4.50 24.31
N LEU A 239 -4.96 4.67 23.32
CA LEU A 239 -4.37 3.60 22.51
C LEU A 239 -2.88 3.41 22.76
N ALA A 240 -2.34 4.02 23.83
CA ALA A 240 -0.89 4.04 24.11
C ALA A 240 -0.27 2.64 24.17
N ASP A 241 -0.98 1.65 24.72
CA ASP A 241 -0.49 0.27 24.84
C ASP A 241 -0.20 -0.39 23.50
N PHE A 242 -0.89 0.06 22.43
CA PHE A 242 -0.68 -0.45 21.08
C PHE A 242 0.33 0.36 20.27
N VAL A 243 0.53 1.62 20.63
CA VAL A 243 1.30 2.59 19.85
C VAL A 243 2.79 2.59 20.22
N ASN A 244 3.11 2.33 21.49
CA ASN A 244 4.46 2.50 22.04
C ASN A 244 5.58 1.74 21.32
N ASP A 245 5.27 0.70 20.57
CA ASP A 245 6.21 -0.04 19.74
C ASP A 245 5.70 -0.23 18.30
N GLY A 246 4.67 0.51 17.89
CA GLY A 246 4.07 0.40 16.58
C GLY A 246 4.92 0.99 15.45
N TYR A 247 4.54 0.70 14.22
CA TYR A 247 5.04 1.42 13.05
C TYR A 247 3.87 2.07 12.32
N MET A 248 4.17 3.16 11.61
CA MET A 248 3.21 3.87 10.78
C MET A 248 3.81 4.26 9.44
N ILE A 249 2.95 4.47 8.48
CA ILE A 249 3.28 5.08 7.19
C ILE A 249 2.42 6.34 7.09
N ILE A 250 3.05 7.50 7.05
CA ILE A 250 2.37 8.78 6.86
C ILE A 250 2.70 9.34 5.47
N GLN A 251 1.80 10.12 4.94
CA GLN A 251 2.02 10.79 3.68
C GLN A 251 2.88 12.05 3.86
N ARG A 252 3.55 12.46 2.80
CA ARG A 252 4.35 13.68 2.77
C ARG A 252 3.54 14.91 3.17
N SER A 253 2.31 15.03 2.74
CA SER A 253 1.41 16.14 3.08
C SER A 253 1.15 16.25 4.57
N GLN A 254 1.01 15.12 5.28
CA GLN A 254 0.87 15.12 6.74
C GLN A 254 2.15 15.59 7.44
N ALA A 255 3.31 15.11 6.97
CA ALA A 255 4.61 15.54 7.50
C ALA A 255 4.85 17.04 7.26
N ASP A 256 4.47 17.56 6.10
CA ASP A 256 4.56 19.00 5.79
C ASP A 256 3.63 19.83 6.67
N ALA A 257 2.41 19.34 6.95
CA ALA A 257 1.49 20.00 7.88
C ALA A 257 2.07 20.07 9.30
N MET A 258 2.72 19.00 9.78
CA MET A 258 3.40 18.97 11.08
C MET A 258 4.56 19.99 11.13
N LEU A 259 5.37 20.05 10.06
CA LEU A 259 6.46 21.05 9.95
C LEU A 259 5.93 22.48 9.96
N ALA A 260 4.81 22.74 9.28
CA ALA A 260 4.18 24.06 9.26
C ALA A 260 3.61 24.43 10.64
N ALA A 261 3.02 23.47 11.35
CA ALA A 261 2.49 23.66 12.69
C ALA A 261 3.58 23.75 13.78
N GLY A 262 4.82 23.37 13.47
CA GLY A 262 5.93 23.35 14.43
C GLY A 262 5.75 22.32 15.57
N ARG A 263 4.85 21.35 15.40
CA ARG A 263 4.57 20.30 16.40
C ARG A 263 4.26 18.97 15.73
N VAL A 264 4.56 17.89 16.45
CA VAL A 264 4.17 16.54 16.05
C VAL A 264 3.23 15.94 17.10
N PRO A 265 2.24 15.16 16.68
CA PRO A 265 1.44 14.35 17.59
C PRO A 265 2.31 13.37 18.39
N ARG A 266 1.89 13.08 19.61
CA ARG A 266 2.62 12.18 20.52
C ARG A 266 2.84 10.79 19.91
N VAL A 267 1.88 10.27 19.17
CA VAL A 267 1.99 8.98 18.48
C VAL A 267 3.22 8.92 17.56
N ILE A 268 3.56 10.00 16.87
CA ILE A 268 4.74 10.07 15.99
C ILE A 268 6.03 9.90 16.80
N SER A 269 6.13 10.58 17.96
CA SER A 269 7.32 10.49 18.81
C SER A 269 7.43 9.16 19.58
N GLN A 270 6.35 8.44 19.76
CA GLN A 270 6.31 7.15 20.46
C GLN A 270 6.46 5.92 19.57
N SER A 271 6.07 6.00 18.30
CA SER A 271 6.12 4.85 17.38
C SER A 271 7.55 4.39 17.12
N ALA A 272 7.79 3.08 17.06
CA ALA A 272 9.13 2.52 16.81
C ALA A 272 9.67 2.93 15.44
N TYR A 273 8.81 2.96 14.41
CA TYR A 273 9.18 3.37 13.06
C TYR A 273 8.13 4.31 12.47
N VAL A 274 8.59 5.45 11.94
CA VAL A 274 7.76 6.38 11.19
C VAL A 274 8.30 6.44 9.76
N PHE A 275 7.58 5.80 8.86
CA PHE A 275 7.85 5.90 7.43
C PHE A 275 7.11 7.12 6.87
N VAL A 276 7.79 7.87 6.01
CA VAL A 276 7.15 8.94 5.25
C VAL A 276 7.14 8.56 3.78
N SER A 277 5.92 8.33 3.26
CA SER A 277 5.72 8.11 1.83
C SER A 277 5.97 9.42 1.09
N THR A 278 6.98 9.44 0.26
CA THR A 278 7.44 10.66 -0.40
C THR A 278 8.08 10.38 -1.76
N GLY A 279 7.87 11.28 -2.71
CA GLY A 279 8.70 11.41 -3.90
C GLY A 279 10.03 12.10 -3.56
N SER A 280 10.54 12.92 -4.47
CA SER A 280 11.79 13.66 -4.22
C SER A 280 11.68 14.55 -2.97
N PHE A 281 12.77 14.68 -2.22
CA PHE A 281 12.86 15.57 -1.07
C PHE A 281 14.28 16.10 -0.86
N ALA A 282 14.39 17.30 -0.31
CA ALA A 282 15.68 17.87 0.09
C ALA A 282 16.14 17.30 1.44
N ALA A 283 17.44 17.04 1.61
CA ALA A 283 18.00 16.56 2.86
C ALA A 283 17.69 17.50 4.05
N ARG A 284 17.58 18.81 3.80
CA ARG A 284 17.16 19.81 4.82
C ARG A 284 15.76 19.55 5.37
N TRP A 285 14.83 19.11 4.51
CA TRP A 285 13.47 18.77 4.91
C TRP A 285 13.47 17.63 5.91
N ARG A 286 14.18 16.57 5.59
CA ARG A 286 14.29 15.40 6.47
C ARG A 286 14.90 15.77 7.83
N ARG A 287 16.03 16.53 7.85
CA ARG A 287 16.64 17.00 9.09
C ARG A 287 15.68 17.83 9.95
N ARG A 288 14.87 18.70 9.33
CA ARG A 288 13.84 19.48 10.05
C ARG A 288 12.77 18.57 10.65
N MET A 289 12.32 17.57 9.89
CA MET A 289 11.34 16.59 10.37
C MET A 289 11.88 15.76 11.54
N GLU A 290 13.11 15.24 11.42
CA GLU A 290 13.78 14.48 12.47
C GLU A 290 14.00 15.32 13.74
N ALA A 291 14.39 16.59 13.60
CA ALA A 291 14.53 17.52 14.73
C ALA A 291 13.19 17.77 15.43
N LEU A 292 12.10 17.93 14.65
CA LEU A 292 10.77 18.13 15.18
C LEU A 292 10.22 16.88 15.89
N CYS A 293 10.48 15.69 15.33
CA CYS A 293 10.05 14.40 15.89
C CYS A 293 10.92 13.94 17.08
N GLY A 294 12.13 14.48 17.22
CA GLY A 294 13.12 14.01 18.19
C GLY A 294 13.67 12.61 17.90
N ARG A 295 13.53 12.12 16.66
CA ARG A 295 13.89 10.77 16.26
C ARG A 295 14.11 10.65 14.75
N PRO A 296 14.78 9.59 14.26
CA PRO A 296 14.89 9.30 12.84
C PRO A 296 13.51 9.08 12.19
N ILE A 297 13.36 9.54 10.97
CA ILE A 297 12.26 9.19 10.07
C ILE A 297 12.81 8.38 8.89
N PHE A 298 11.98 7.50 8.35
CA PHE A 298 12.38 6.58 7.29
C PHE A 298 11.67 6.97 6.00
N PRO A 299 12.39 7.58 5.04
CA PRO A 299 11.83 7.78 3.71
C PRO A 299 11.38 6.44 3.12
N LEU A 300 10.19 6.45 2.52
CA LEU A 300 9.60 5.33 1.81
C LEU A 300 9.12 5.84 0.46
N TRP A 301 9.58 5.22 -0.60
CA TRP A 301 9.08 5.49 -1.94
C TRP A 301 8.38 4.27 -2.50
N GLY A 302 7.25 4.53 -3.12
CA GLY A 302 6.44 3.54 -3.80
C GLY A 302 5.43 4.20 -4.73
N LEU A 303 4.72 3.39 -5.47
CA LEU A 303 3.69 3.83 -6.41
C LEU A 303 2.49 2.89 -6.34
N PRO A 304 1.28 3.36 -6.65
CA PRO A 304 0.11 2.49 -6.74
C PRO A 304 0.33 1.28 -7.67
N GLU A 305 1.13 1.44 -8.72
CA GLU A 305 1.40 0.42 -9.74
C GLU A 305 2.27 -0.74 -9.24
N VAL A 306 3.04 -0.53 -8.18
CA VAL A 306 4.04 -1.51 -7.71
C VAL A 306 4.10 -1.66 -6.19
N GLY A 307 3.40 -0.80 -5.43
CA GLY A 307 3.52 -0.75 -3.97
C GLY A 307 4.85 -0.16 -3.50
N PRO A 308 5.33 -0.54 -2.31
CA PRO A 308 6.58 -0.04 -1.76
C PRO A 308 7.79 -0.55 -2.54
N LEU A 309 8.72 0.35 -2.86
CA LEU A 309 9.88 0.08 -3.71
C LEU A 309 11.22 0.28 -3.02
N VAL A 310 11.38 1.42 -2.36
CA VAL A 310 12.65 1.85 -1.77
C VAL A 310 12.39 2.40 -0.38
N ALA A 311 13.20 2.00 0.58
CA ALA A 311 13.13 2.53 1.94
C ALA A 311 14.52 2.67 2.58
N ALA A 312 14.64 3.56 3.56
CA ALA A 312 15.76 3.56 4.48
C ALA A 312 15.66 2.34 5.42
N HIS A 313 16.80 1.68 5.66
CA HIS A 313 16.86 0.56 6.61
C HIS A 313 17.24 1.08 8.00
N PRO A 314 16.59 0.61 9.09
CA PRO A 314 16.85 1.11 10.45
C PRO A 314 18.30 0.99 10.93
N THR A 315 19.04 -0.01 10.47
CA THR A 315 20.47 -0.19 10.84
C THR A 315 21.39 0.76 10.08
N TRP A 316 20.92 1.30 8.97
CA TRP A 316 21.69 2.27 8.20
C TRP A 316 20.76 3.20 7.43
N ILE A 317 20.66 4.41 7.94
CA ILE A 317 19.84 5.46 7.35
C ILE A 317 20.77 6.37 6.55
N PRO A 318 20.68 6.40 5.22
CA PRO A 318 21.57 7.23 4.41
C PRO A 318 21.33 8.71 4.74
N PRO A 319 22.37 9.55 4.74
CA PRO A 319 22.23 10.98 5.01
C PRO A 319 21.43 11.72 3.93
N HIS A 320 21.31 11.12 2.76
CA HIS A 320 20.57 11.64 1.60
C HIS A 320 19.82 10.50 0.92
N GLY A 321 18.87 10.85 0.05
CA GLY A 321 18.09 9.87 -0.72
C GLY A 321 17.10 9.05 0.11
N HIS A 322 16.49 8.08 -0.54
CA HIS A 322 15.39 7.28 0.00
C HIS A 322 15.86 5.99 0.69
N GLY A 323 17.03 5.51 0.34
CA GLY A 323 17.54 4.23 0.84
C GLY A 323 17.75 3.21 -0.27
N PHE A 324 17.40 1.96 0.01
CA PHE A 324 17.64 0.82 -0.87
C PHE A 324 16.36 0.25 -1.43
N PRO A 325 16.42 -0.41 -2.62
CA PRO A 325 15.31 -1.22 -3.08
C PRO A 325 14.89 -2.24 -2.02
N LEU A 326 13.61 -2.53 -1.92
CA LEU A 326 13.11 -3.55 -1.01
C LEU A 326 13.44 -4.96 -1.50
N VAL A 327 13.20 -5.95 -0.65
CA VAL A 327 13.29 -7.36 -1.02
C VAL A 327 12.31 -7.67 -2.16
N ASN A 328 12.68 -8.54 -3.08
CA ASN A 328 11.92 -8.84 -4.30
C ASN A 328 11.73 -7.67 -5.29
N VAL A 329 12.47 -6.58 -5.13
CA VAL A 329 12.44 -5.42 -6.02
C VAL A 329 13.79 -5.27 -6.71
N SER A 330 13.77 -5.09 -8.03
CA SER A 330 14.94 -4.74 -8.84
C SER A 330 14.63 -3.43 -9.58
N LEU A 331 15.51 -2.45 -9.45
CA LEU A 331 15.43 -1.20 -10.20
C LEU A 331 16.28 -1.33 -11.46
N ILE A 332 15.73 -0.90 -12.57
CA ILE A 332 16.33 -1.01 -13.89
C ILE A 332 16.40 0.39 -14.50
N PRO A 333 17.58 0.85 -14.96
CA PRO A 333 17.66 2.13 -15.63
C PRO A 333 16.99 2.04 -17.02
N ILE A 334 16.09 2.98 -17.28
CA ILE A 334 15.48 3.16 -18.60
C ILE A 334 16.00 4.48 -19.16
N ASP A 335 16.49 4.43 -20.37
CA ASP A 335 16.89 5.61 -21.11
C ASP A 335 15.64 6.49 -21.36
N PRO A 336 15.63 7.73 -20.88
CA PRO A 336 14.43 8.58 -20.93
C PRO A 336 14.04 8.96 -22.37
N ASP A 337 15.01 9.04 -23.28
CA ASP A 337 14.79 9.47 -24.66
C ASP A 337 14.23 8.34 -25.52
N SER A 338 14.83 7.16 -25.42
CA SER A 338 14.40 5.98 -26.20
C SER A 338 13.32 5.15 -25.53
N GLY A 339 13.12 5.30 -24.20
CA GLY A 339 12.21 4.47 -23.41
C GLY A 339 12.64 3.00 -23.32
N LYS A 340 13.89 2.66 -23.65
CA LYS A 340 14.44 1.31 -23.61
C LYS A 340 15.27 1.10 -22.35
N ILE A 341 15.42 -0.16 -21.95
CA ILE A 341 16.35 -0.51 -20.87
C ILE A 341 17.75 -0.06 -21.27
N SER A 342 18.39 0.72 -20.40
CA SER A 342 19.77 1.17 -20.61
C SER A 342 20.74 -0.02 -20.48
N ILE A 343 21.69 -0.09 -21.37
CA ILE A 343 22.83 -1.02 -21.26
C ILE A 343 23.92 -0.48 -20.35
N VAL A 344 23.86 0.82 -20.01
CA VAL A 344 24.80 1.48 -19.11
C VAL A 344 24.34 1.25 -17.68
N PRO A 345 25.23 0.79 -16.78
CA PRO A 345 24.91 0.63 -15.37
C PRO A 345 24.51 1.94 -14.68
N TRP A 346 23.71 1.87 -13.63
CA TRP A 346 23.25 3.03 -12.85
C TRP A 346 24.39 3.95 -12.40
N GLU A 347 25.49 3.37 -11.97
CA GLU A 347 26.65 4.09 -11.44
C GLU A 347 27.35 4.97 -12.47
N MET A 348 27.09 4.71 -13.73
CA MET A 348 27.65 5.45 -14.88
C MET A 348 26.64 6.41 -15.53
N LEU A 349 25.45 6.51 -14.97
CA LEU A 349 24.37 7.38 -15.45
C LEU A 349 24.23 8.58 -14.53
N ASP A 350 24.19 9.79 -15.09
CA ASP A 350 23.86 10.99 -14.33
C ASP A 350 22.42 10.93 -13.83
N GLN A 351 21.51 10.38 -14.63
CA GLN A 351 20.12 10.12 -14.29
C GLN A 351 19.49 9.13 -15.27
N ALA A 352 18.48 8.42 -14.82
CA ALA A 352 17.68 7.55 -15.67
C ALA A 352 16.23 7.48 -15.18
N GLU A 353 15.30 7.16 -16.08
CA GLU A 353 13.96 6.78 -15.66
C GLU A 353 14.04 5.44 -14.92
N VAL A 354 13.33 5.33 -13.83
CA VAL A 354 13.29 4.09 -13.04
C VAL A 354 12.30 3.11 -13.66
N GLY A 355 12.80 2.00 -14.15
CA GLY A 355 12.03 0.78 -14.40
C GLY A 355 12.03 -0.11 -13.16
N VAL A 356 10.96 -0.84 -12.93
CA VAL A 356 10.82 -1.71 -11.76
C VAL A 356 10.42 -3.12 -12.16
N GLU A 357 11.22 -4.09 -11.77
CA GLU A 357 10.82 -5.50 -11.71
C GLU A 357 10.55 -5.87 -10.26
N ALA A 358 9.29 -6.15 -9.92
CA ALA A 358 8.89 -6.52 -8.58
C ALA A 358 7.78 -7.57 -8.60
N LEU A 359 7.80 -8.46 -7.61
CA LEU A 359 6.70 -9.43 -7.43
C LEU A 359 5.38 -8.74 -7.04
N SER A 360 5.46 -7.53 -6.52
CA SER A 360 4.33 -6.67 -6.17
C SER A 360 3.77 -5.85 -7.35
N ALA A 361 4.38 -5.96 -8.53
CA ALA A 361 3.93 -5.21 -9.70
C ALA A 361 2.47 -5.52 -10.05
N MET A 362 1.75 -4.49 -10.48
CA MET A 362 0.36 -4.60 -10.91
C MET A 362 0.17 -5.60 -12.07
N VAL A 363 -1.02 -6.13 -12.18
CA VAL A 363 -1.46 -6.85 -13.39
C VAL A 363 -1.51 -5.88 -14.58
N GLY A 364 -2.06 -4.70 -14.35
CA GLY A 364 -2.17 -3.58 -15.30
C GLY A 364 -3.18 -2.56 -14.82
N TYR A 365 -3.37 -1.52 -15.62
CA TYR A 365 -4.53 -0.64 -15.46
C TYR A 365 -5.80 -1.34 -15.93
N VAL A 366 -6.90 -1.03 -15.27
CA VAL A 366 -8.22 -1.60 -15.62
C VAL A 366 -8.63 -1.17 -17.03
N GLU A 367 -8.33 0.07 -17.41
CA GLU A 367 -8.54 0.56 -18.76
C GLU A 367 -7.40 0.11 -19.68
N PRO A 368 -7.68 -0.75 -20.69
CA PRO A 368 -6.62 -1.34 -21.53
C PRO A 368 -5.74 -0.34 -22.27
N ALA A 369 -6.31 0.79 -22.70
CA ALA A 369 -5.56 1.83 -23.42
C ALA A 369 -4.42 2.42 -22.58
N ARG A 370 -4.56 2.45 -21.26
CA ARG A 370 -3.54 2.95 -20.33
C ARG A 370 -2.36 2.01 -20.13
N ASN A 371 -2.47 0.76 -20.60
CA ASN A 371 -1.37 -0.21 -20.51
C ASN A 371 -0.31 -0.05 -21.62
N VAL A 372 -0.58 0.80 -22.61
CA VAL A 372 0.37 1.07 -23.68
C VAL A 372 1.57 1.84 -23.14
N GLY A 373 2.78 1.33 -23.36
CA GLY A 373 4.03 1.96 -22.93
C GLY A 373 4.29 1.95 -21.41
N VAL A 374 3.45 1.25 -20.64
CA VAL A 374 3.63 1.09 -19.17
C VAL A 374 4.75 0.12 -18.84
N LYS A 375 5.06 -0.80 -19.73
CA LYS A 375 6.14 -1.76 -19.54
C LYS A 375 7.18 -1.66 -20.64
N THR A 376 8.43 -1.86 -20.26
CA THR A 376 9.57 -2.06 -21.17
C THR A 376 10.20 -3.40 -20.80
N GLY A 377 10.06 -4.40 -21.66
CA GLY A 377 10.36 -5.78 -21.29
C GLY A 377 9.49 -6.24 -20.12
N THR A 378 10.12 -6.67 -19.04
CA THR A 378 9.46 -7.10 -17.79
C THR A 378 9.30 -5.97 -16.77
N ALA A 379 9.96 -4.83 -16.98
CA ALA A 379 9.96 -3.70 -16.06
C ALA A 379 8.72 -2.80 -16.25
N VAL A 380 8.09 -2.46 -15.14
CA VAL A 380 7.07 -1.39 -15.08
C VAL A 380 7.79 -0.05 -15.09
N ARG A 381 7.42 0.83 -16.01
CA ARG A 381 7.95 2.20 -16.09
C ARG A 381 7.31 3.07 -15.02
N THR A 382 8.12 3.71 -14.20
CA THR A 382 7.61 4.56 -13.12
C THR A 382 7.41 6.01 -13.53
N ARG A 383 8.00 6.41 -14.66
CA ARG A 383 8.06 7.81 -15.10
C ARG A 383 8.74 8.74 -14.07
N GLN A 384 9.45 8.17 -13.13
CA GLN A 384 10.27 8.90 -12.16
C GLN A 384 11.73 8.80 -12.58
N VAL A 385 12.45 9.89 -12.46
CA VAL A 385 13.90 9.92 -12.69
C VAL A 385 14.64 9.83 -11.37
N ALA A 386 15.68 9.02 -11.35
CA ALA A 386 16.54 8.86 -10.19
C ALA A 386 18.01 8.81 -10.59
N THR A 387 18.85 9.10 -9.63
CA THR A 387 20.26 8.71 -9.60
C THR A 387 20.45 7.60 -8.58
N MET A 388 21.49 6.83 -8.73
CA MET A 388 21.94 5.87 -7.72
C MET A 388 23.40 6.14 -7.44
N ASP A 389 23.73 6.42 -6.19
CA ASP A 389 25.13 6.66 -5.83
C ASP A 389 25.94 5.35 -5.79
N HIS A 390 27.27 5.49 -5.64
CA HIS A 390 28.19 4.35 -5.57
C HIS A 390 27.95 3.43 -4.37
N VAL A 391 27.14 3.87 -3.41
CA VAL A 391 26.69 3.09 -2.25
C VAL A 391 25.37 2.37 -2.52
N GLY A 392 24.72 2.64 -3.66
CA GLY A 392 23.43 2.05 -4.04
C GLY A 392 22.21 2.76 -3.44
N VAL A 393 22.40 3.96 -2.90
CA VAL A 393 21.31 4.80 -2.41
C VAL A 393 20.57 5.43 -3.57
N VAL A 394 19.28 5.22 -3.59
CA VAL A 394 18.38 5.80 -4.61
C VAL A 394 18.02 7.24 -4.23
N VAL A 395 18.22 8.15 -5.15
CA VAL A 395 17.87 9.56 -5.02
C VAL A 395 16.92 9.95 -6.15
N LEU A 396 15.66 10.19 -5.83
CA LEU A 396 14.66 10.65 -6.82
C LEU A 396 14.88 12.11 -7.15
N GLN A 397 14.90 12.42 -8.44
CA GLN A 397 15.10 13.77 -8.97
C GLN A 397 13.79 14.49 -9.31
N GLY A 398 12.65 13.82 -9.20
CA GLY A 398 11.34 14.29 -9.66
C GLY A 398 10.91 13.62 -10.96
N SER A 399 9.73 13.98 -11.46
CA SER A 399 9.22 13.48 -12.74
C SER A 399 9.61 14.44 -13.86
N PRO A 400 10.27 13.96 -14.93
CA PRO A 400 10.54 14.80 -16.10
C PRO A 400 9.25 15.18 -16.85
N PHE A 401 8.13 14.54 -16.51
CA PHE A 401 6.82 14.72 -17.14
C PHE A 401 5.92 15.69 -16.37
N ASP A 402 6.30 16.12 -15.18
CA ASP A 402 5.64 17.23 -14.49
C ASP A 402 6.05 18.51 -15.19
N GLY A 403 5.36 18.82 -16.29
CA GLY A 403 5.62 19.95 -17.19
C GLY A 403 5.44 21.34 -16.57
N ASN A 404 5.54 21.48 -15.27
CA ASN A 404 5.80 22.71 -14.55
C ASN A 404 6.92 22.43 -13.55
N GLY A 405 8.15 22.63 -13.99
CA GLY A 405 9.31 22.70 -13.13
C GLY A 405 9.01 23.65 -11.99
N ALA A 406 8.72 23.11 -10.83
CA ALA A 406 8.84 23.87 -9.61
C ALA A 406 10.32 24.22 -9.42
N ALA A 407 10.74 25.29 -10.09
CA ALA A 407 11.86 26.10 -9.69
C ALA A 407 11.60 26.57 -8.26
N GLY A 408 12.16 25.88 -7.30
CA GLY A 408 11.96 26.08 -5.87
C GLY A 408 13.04 25.40 -5.06
N ALA A 409 14.24 25.35 -5.63
CA ALA A 409 15.45 25.05 -4.86
C ALA A 409 16.07 26.38 -4.44
N ASN A 410 15.72 26.85 -3.25
CA ASN A 410 16.56 27.74 -2.44
C ASN A 410 16.42 27.37 -0.97
#